data_0ace701bf34f066854a92067277c67f6
#
_entry.id   0ace701bf34f066854a92067277c67f6
#
_cell.length_a   1.000
_cell.length_b   1.000
_cell.length_c   1.000
_cell.angle_alpha   90.00
_cell.angle_beta   90.00
_cell.angle_gamma   90.00
#
_symmetry.space_group_name_H-M   'P 1'
#
loop_
_entity.id
_entity.type
_entity.pdbx_description
1 polymer ?
#
loop_
_entity_poly.entity_id
_entity_poly.type
_entity_poly.pdbx_seq_one_letter_code
_entity_poly.pdbx_strand_id
1 'polypeptide(L)' 'MLTMEEYKVVDRVLPNYIEGGDLIKVKGEVYEVTDTIPTHNGWDLMVIDNYDEPKIISVPDDAKISIVLSEYAID' A
#
# COMPACT_ATOMS: atom_id res chain seq x y z
N MET A 1 -8.89 19.23 14.51
CA MET A 1 -8.78 18.95 14.07
C MET A 1 -8.29 18.14 13.81
N LEU A 2 -8.36 17.64 13.51
CA LEU A 2 -8.06 16.85 13.26
C LEU A 2 -7.58 16.27 12.85
N THR A 3 -7.36 15.97 12.71
CA THR A 3 -7.24 15.23 12.42
C THR A 3 -6.53 14.69 11.46
N MET A 4 -5.76 14.54 11.37
CA MET A 4 -5.08 13.98 10.46
C MET A 4 -4.61 12.72 10.88
N GLU A 5 -4.81 11.67 10.14
CA GLU A 5 -4.23 10.40 10.42
C GLU A 5 -2.80 10.47 10.07
N GLU A 6 -1.97 9.89 10.87
CA GLU A 6 -0.59 9.79 10.57
C GLU A 6 -0.27 8.37 10.24
N TYR A 7 0.50 8.15 9.18
CA TYR A 7 0.89 6.83 8.76
C TYR A 7 2.39 6.68 8.90
N LYS A 8 2.80 5.66 9.60
CA LYS A 8 4.20 5.44 9.87
C LYS A 8 4.67 4.23 9.09
N VAL A 9 5.76 4.38 8.37
CA VAL A 9 6.35 3.27 7.65
C VAL A 9 6.97 2.33 8.66
N VAL A 10 6.52 1.09 8.66
CA VAL A 10 7.00 0.10 9.62
C VAL A 10 7.88 -0.95 8.97
N ASP A 11 7.83 -1.08 7.65
CA ASP A 11 8.64 -2.08 6.98
C ASP A 11 8.71 -1.77 5.50
N ARG A 12 9.64 -2.41 4.83
CA ARG A 12 9.72 -2.36 3.38
C ARG A 12 9.86 -3.78 2.90
N VAL A 13 8.98 -4.20 2.03
CA VAL A 13 8.91 -5.58 1.62
C VAL A 13 8.86 -5.69 0.11
N LEU A 14 9.21 -6.85 -0.40
CA LEU A 14 9.05 -7.14 -1.81
C LEU A 14 7.57 -7.35 -2.10
N PRO A 15 7.15 -7.16 -3.35
CA PRO A 15 5.72 -7.21 -3.67
C PRO A 15 5.07 -8.54 -3.33
N ASN A 16 5.81 -9.63 -3.38
CA ASN A 16 5.21 -10.94 -3.13
C ASN A 16 4.83 -11.13 -1.67
N TYR A 17 5.21 -10.21 -0.79
CA TYR A 17 4.80 -10.27 0.61
C TYR A 17 3.58 -9.40 0.91
N ILE A 18 3.06 -8.71 -0.08
CA ILE A 18 1.94 -7.81 0.12
C ILE A 18 0.66 -8.57 -0.09
N GLU A 19 -0.31 -8.33 0.77
CA GLU A 19 -1.60 -9.03 0.70
C GLU A 19 -2.73 -8.03 0.78
N GLY A 20 -3.90 -8.46 0.41
CA GLY A 20 -5.08 -7.63 0.54
C GLY A 20 -5.27 -7.21 1.99
N GLY A 21 -5.57 -5.96 2.19
CA GLY A 21 -5.72 -5.39 3.51
C GLY A 21 -4.51 -4.61 3.98
N ASP A 22 -3.37 -4.77 3.33
CA ASP A 22 -2.18 -4.02 3.72
C ASP A 22 -2.31 -2.57 3.29
N LEU A 23 -1.74 -1.67 4.07
CA LEU A 23 -1.63 -0.29 3.69
C LEU A 23 -0.21 -0.04 3.23
N ILE A 24 -0.08 0.59 2.08
CA ILE A 24 1.24 0.84 1.50
C ILE A 24 1.38 2.32 1.18
N LYS A 25 2.62 2.77 1.11
CA LYS A 25 2.90 4.15 0.76
C LYS A 25 3.74 4.16 -0.52
N VAL A 26 3.24 4.85 -1.53
CA VAL A 26 3.92 4.95 -2.80
C VAL A 26 3.93 6.41 -3.22
N LYS A 27 5.11 6.96 -3.41
CA LYS A 27 5.28 8.34 -3.86
C LYS A 27 4.53 9.32 -2.98
N GLY A 28 4.59 9.09 -1.68
CA GLY A 28 3.98 9.99 -0.72
C GLY A 28 2.50 9.80 -0.51
N GLU A 29 1.88 8.83 -1.19
CA GLU A 29 0.44 8.58 -1.06
C GLU A 29 0.22 7.23 -0.42
N VAL A 30 -0.79 7.13 0.40
CA VAL A 30 -1.12 5.88 1.08
C VAL A 30 -2.30 5.23 0.37
N TYR A 31 -2.17 3.93 0.14
CA TYR A 31 -3.21 3.16 -0.54
C TYR A 31 -3.52 1.91 0.25
N GLU A 32 -4.74 1.46 0.15
CA GLU A 32 -5.11 0.17 0.72
C GLU A 32 -5.10 -0.87 -0.38
N VAL A 33 -4.36 -1.95 -0.19
CA VAL A 33 -4.29 -3.01 -1.18
C VAL A 33 -5.52 -3.88 -1.06
N THR A 34 -6.19 -4.13 -2.17
CA THR A 34 -7.35 -5.00 -2.19
C THR A 34 -7.01 -6.35 -2.79
N ASP A 35 -6.03 -6.42 -3.68
CA ASP A 35 -5.64 -7.67 -4.29
C ASP A 35 -4.27 -7.50 -4.92
N THR A 36 -3.61 -8.59 -5.20
CA THR A 36 -2.33 -8.56 -5.88
C THR A 36 -2.34 -9.63 -6.97
N ILE A 37 -1.81 -9.30 -8.13
CA ILE A 37 -1.83 -10.18 -9.27
C ILE A 37 -0.42 -10.28 -9.82
N PRO A 38 0.14 -11.48 -9.91
CA PRO A 38 1.47 -11.63 -10.48
C PRO A 38 1.45 -11.36 -11.98
N THR A 39 2.49 -10.71 -12.46
CA THR A 39 2.60 -10.42 -13.87
C THR A 39 3.91 -11.02 -14.37
N HIS A 40 4.16 -10.85 -15.66
CA HIS A 40 5.37 -11.40 -16.25
C HIS A 40 6.62 -10.85 -15.61
N ASN A 41 6.65 -9.58 -15.27
CA ASN A 41 7.85 -8.94 -14.75
C ASN A 41 7.73 -8.49 -13.31
N GLY A 42 6.63 -8.75 -12.67
CA GLY A 42 6.45 -8.22 -11.32
C GLY A 42 5.04 -8.46 -10.83
N TRP A 43 4.42 -7.42 -10.33
CA TRP A 43 3.10 -7.54 -9.70
C TRP A 43 2.27 -6.32 -10.00
N ASP A 44 0.98 -6.54 -10.16
CA ASP A 44 0.00 -5.47 -10.21
C ASP A 44 -0.68 -5.45 -8.87
N LEU A 45 -0.59 -4.34 -8.18
CA LEU A 45 -1.23 -4.17 -6.89
C LEU A 45 -2.52 -3.42 -7.12
N MET A 46 -3.63 -4.06 -6.83
CA MET A 46 -4.93 -3.43 -6.95
C MET A 46 -5.21 -2.72 -5.64
N VAL A 47 -5.43 -1.43 -5.71
CA VAL A 47 -5.48 -0.59 -4.51
C VAL A 47 -6.64 0.37 -4.59
N ILE A 48 -6.97 0.95 -3.44
CA ILE A 48 -7.97 2.00 -3.34
C ILE A 48 -7.26 3.19 -2.71
N ASP A 49 -7.45 4.36 -3.31
CA ASP A 49 -6.80 5.57 -2.81
C ASP A 49 -7.66 6.21 -1.72
N ASN A 50 -7.25 7.37 -1.25
CA ASN A 50 -7.95 8.06 -0.19
C ASN A 50 -9.33 8.53 -0.56
N TYR A 51 -9.66 8.51 -1.83
CA TYR A 51 -10.96 8.94 -2.32
C TYR A 51 -11.83 7.75 -2.70
N ASP A 52 -11.44 6.57 -2.25
CA ASP A 52 -12.15 5.32 -2.54
C ASP A 52 -12.16 5.00 -4.02
N GLU A 53 -11.16 5.45 -4.75
CA GLU A 53 -11.09 5.15 -6.17
C GLU A 53 -10.13 4.02 -6.41
N PRO A 54 -10.51 3.02 -7.19
CA PRO A 54 -9.61 1.91 -7.48
C PRO A 54 -8.52 2.31 -8.44
N LYS A 55 -7.33 1.83 -8.19
CA LYS A 55 -6.19 2.06 -9.05
C LYS A 55 -5.37 0.80 -9.11
N ILE A 56 -4.50 0.72 -10.11
CA ILE A 56 -3.58 -0.39 -10.23
C ILE A 56 -2.18 0.19 -10.25
N ILE A 57 -1.33 -0.33 -9.38
CA ILE A 57 0.06 0.08 -9.31
C ILE A 57 0.91 -1.10 -9.73
N SER A 58 1.62 -0.98 -10.84
CA SER A 58 2.47 -2.05 -11.33
C SER A 58 3.86 -1.85 -10.80
N VAL A 59 4.43 -2.88 -10.25
CA VAL A 59 5.77 -2.81 -9.66
C VAL A 59 6.59 -4.00 -10.13
N PRO A 60 7.90 -3.83 -10.25
CA PRO A 60 8.77 -4.96 -10.61
C PRO A 60 8.97 -5.89 -9.42
N ASP A 61 9.47 -7.08 -9.69
CA ASP A 61 9.67 -8.10 -8.66
C ASP A 61 10.58 -7.64 -7.54
N ASP A 62 11.53 -6.79 -7.84
CA ASP A 62 12.54 -6.41 -6.85
C ASP A 62 12.26 -5.06 -6.22
N ALA A 63 11.09 -4.50 -6.43
CA ALA A 63 10.74 -3.23 -5.81
C ALA A 63 10.54 -3.44 -4.32
N LYS A 64 10.95 -2.47 -3.53
CA LYS A 64 10.67 -2.50 -2.10
C LYS A 64 9.53 -1.54 -1.83
N ILE A 65 8.48 -2.05 -1.27
CA ILE A 65 7.25 -1.31 -1.05
C ILE A 65 7.14 -1.01 0.44
N SER A 66 6.84 0.23 0.77
CA SER A 66 6.72 0.63 2.18
C SER A 66 5.37 0.22 2.71
N ILE A 67 5.38 -0.54 3.78
CA ILE A 67 4.17 -0.92 4.51
C ILE A 67 4.01 0.10 5.62
N VAL A 68 2.81 0.60 5.78
CA VAL A 68 2.56 1.62 6.79
C VAL A 68 1.49 1.17 7.76
N LEU A 69 1.50 1.76 8.93
CA LEU A 69 0.49 1.55 9.93
C LEU A 69 -0.08 2.89 10.26
N SER A 70 -1.39 2.95 10.39
CA SER A 70 -2.01 4.18 10.85
C SER A 70 -1.70 4.36 12.31
N GLU A 71 -1.22 5.52 12.68
CA GLU A 71 -0.99 5.78 14.06
C GLU A 71 -2.18 6.27 14.79
N TYR A 72 -3.34 6.39 14.20
CA TYR A 72 -4.52 6.88 14.73
C TYR A 72 -5.21 5.88 15.39
N ALA A 73 -5.11 5.76 16.39
CA ALA A 73 -5.57 4.70 16.90
C ALA A 73 -6.65 4.45 17.45
N ILE A 74 -7.16 4.26 17.77
CA ILE A 74 -7.94 4.03 18.18
C ILE A 74 -8.26 3.67 19.22
N ASP A 75 -8.54 3.50 19.75
CA ASP A 75 -8.93 3.27 20.66
C ASP A 75 -9.38 2.81 20.96
#